data_674f887845b21d909b6484bd48b48b07
#
_entry.id   674f887845b21d909b6484bd48b48b07
#
_cell.length_a   1.000
_cell.length_b   1.000
_cell.length_c   1.000
_cell.angle_alpha   90.00
_cell.angle_beta   90.00
_cell.angle_gamma   90.00
#
_symmetry.space_group_name_H-M   'P 1'
#
loop_
_entity.id
_entity.type
_entity.pdbx_description
1 polymer ?
#
loop_
_entity_poly.entity_id
_entity_poly.type
_entity_poly.pdbx_seq_one_letter_code
_entity_poly.pdbx_strand_id
1 'polypeptide(L)'
;MKKSSKLTVLALSLFAMGLSSCNEPSGPQPVPYEPETTVKEATVYMGLFETKEYTPDSSLSFHVTIDNSSIVTYENGAFQTGLQEGKTLAVFASTEWTYNVTVIVAKDATVPFFTIENSDISVYRGATYEFDTSLSYRSIDVNGYEHEIKVTKEGEGNVADIAVKGTSLQITGKEIGTQAFTVYTEFAGFTLSKSLNVSVKDNNGLVVCGRNMIYDNLGPHYTISMYQYSANPINLENDIVVLKGGVEVPFSELNIAFDDPSILSLNGKLLAPHKMGKTFFTISTGGEDIVVNVEIIKPTLNHIDFDLLDNRFDLDMSVNSTSSSRVYAPSPTATKTFKLPVQGAYTEVEKIMVAGKDIPFDASRVTYNSTTKEVTLPASIFTIANYGKQSVTLSLSAAEYLDTYTFSMDFVTKYISTYAQMSEYFVQKYAKDVIYGQYILKNDLDAKGANATAQYASLGTVNYAYGFRGIFDGDGHAIKNYRSTMFGFFLVVGEGAVIRNLTLDNVHYHVKVDDKNDNRGEMILGRFISGATLDNITVNLASDSITSDSRASGGKLDSSGLFCTEVFTFNTVRNMTIHAEGFEIASIFGKQIPNSTFFNVNIYCKSLAFIGSDQSQLDGVTIHQA
;
A
#
# COMPACT_ATOMS: atom_id res chain seq x y z
N MET A 1 -46.80 10.30 -14.23
CA MET A 1 -47.40 9.03 -14.70
C MET A 1 -46.45 7.90 -14.36
N LYS A 2 -46.90 7.02 -13.47
CA LYS A 2 -46.13 5.84 -13.02
C LYS A 2 -46.13 4.78 -14.12
N LYS A 3 -44.98 4.16 -14.41
CA LYS A 3 -44.94 2.81 -14.97
C LYS A 3 -43.89 1.99 -14.21
N SER A 4 -44.41 1.08 -13.41
CA SER A 4 -43.65 -0.02 -12.81
C SER A 4 -43.47 -1.11 -13.88
N SER A 5 -42.26 -1.60 -14.10
CA SER A 5 -42.05 -2.85 -14.82
C SER A 5 -41.59 -3.92 -13.83
N LYS A 6 -42.44 -4.90 -13.63
CA LYS A 6 -42.13 -6.15 -12.93
C LYS A 6 -41.23 -6.99 -13.86
N LEU A 7 -40.07 -7.36 -13.41
CA LEU A 7 -39.22 -8.36 -14.07
C LEU A 7 -39.66 -9.74 -13.62
N THR A 8 -40.19 -10.52 -14.54
CA THR A 8 -40.59 -11.91 -14.35
C THR A 8 -39.37 -12.80 -14.56
N VAL A 9 -39.04 -13.59 -13.54
CA VAL A 9 -38.02 -14.64 -13.64
C VAL A 9 -38.62 -15.78 -14.48
N LEU A 10 -37.99 -16.08 -15.63
CA LEU A 10 -38.35 -17.18 -16.50
C LEU A 10 -37.50 -18.41 -16.12
N ALA A 11 -38.12 -19.37 -15.45
CA ALA A 11 -37.55 -20.69 -15.25
C ALA A 11 -37.68 -21.51 -16.55
N LEU A 12 -36.59 -21.92 -17.15
CA LEU A 12 -36.56 -22.79 -18.32
C LEU A 12 -36.66 -24.25 -17.87
N SER A 13 -37.88 -24.83 -17.98
CA SER A 13 -38.08 -26.28 -17.86
C SER A 13 -37.95 -26.94 -19.24
N LEU A 14 -36.97 -27.82 -19.41
CA LEU A 14 -36.88 -28.69 -20.58
C LEU A 14 -37.92 -29.81 -20.48
N PHE A 15 -38.87 -29.81 -21.42
CA PHE A 15 -39.75 -30.93 -21.65
C PHE A 15 -39.10 -31.96 -22.56
N ALA A 16 -38.96 -33.18 -22.10
CA ALA A 16 -38.70 -34.34 -22.96
C ALA A 16 -40.02 -35.11 -23.13
N MET A 17 -40.53 -35.13 -24.36
CA MET A 17 -41.65 -36.00 -24.75
C MET A 17 -41.13 -37.43 -24.97
N GLY A 18 -41.72 -38.40 -24.32
CA GLY A 18 -41.54 -39.82 -24.58
C GLY A 18 -42.88 -40.54 -24.54
N LEU A 19 -43.10 -41.34 -25.53
CA LEU A 19 -44.27 -42.04 -26.00
C LEU A 19 -44.94 -42.95 -24.98
N SER A 20 -46.25 -43.05 -25.08
CA SER A 20 -47.18 -43.91 -24.33
C SER A 20 -47.05 -45.39 -24.67
N SER A 21 -47.23 -46.24 -23.70
CA SER A 21 -47.83 -47.59 -23.85
C SER A 21 -48.36 -48.09 -22.50
N CYS A 22 -49.46 -48.80 -22.59
CA CYS A 22 -50.50 -49.19 -21.63
C CYS A 22 -50.07 -50.05 -20.39
N ASN A 23 -50.91 -49.84 -19.31
CA ASN A 23 -51.45 -50.77 -18.31
C ASN A 23 -50.55 -51.57 -17.35
N GLU A 24 -50.60 -51.27 -16.08
CA GLU A 24 -51.41 -51.89 -15.00
C GLU A 24 -51.02 -51.29 -13.61
N PRO A 25 -51.83 -51.33 -12.55
CA PRO A 25 -51.65 -50.58 -11.33
C PRO A 25 -50.80 -51.33 -10.33
N SER A 26 -49.66 -50.78 -9.99
CA SER A 26 -48.86 -51.25 -8.85
C SER A 26 -48.45 -50.03 -8.03
N GLY A 27 -48.55 -50.15 -6.76
CA GLY A 27 -48.34 -49.34 -5.60
C GLY A 27 -47.51 -48.02 -5.69
N PRO A 28 -47.52 -47.24 -4.65
CA PRO A 28 -46.86 -45.93 -4.67
C PRO A 28 -45.39 -46.06 -5.00
N GLN A 29 -45.01 -45.55 -6.18
CA GLN A 29 -43.60 -45.41 -6.56
C GLN A 29 -42.92 -44.47 -5.57
N PRO A 30 -41.73 -44.74 -5.10
CA PRO A 30 -40.96 -43.76 -4.32
C PRO A 30 -40.70 -42.54 -5.20
N VAL A 31 -41.14 -41.40 -4.71
CA VAL A 31 -40.76 -40.10 -5.27
C VAL A 31 -39.27 -40.05 -5.41
N PRO A 32 -38.67 -39.70 -6.57
CA PRO A 32 -37.24 -39.54 -6.66
C PRO A 32 -36.84 -38.48 -5.62
N TYR A 33 -35.97 -38.89 -4.70
CA TYR A 33 -35.35 -37.98 -3.75
C TYR A 33 -34.44 -37.08 -4.57
N GLU A 34 -34.90 -35.88 -4.91
CA GLU A 34 -34.03 -34.78 -5.30
C GLU A 34 -33.24 -34.42 -4.03
N PRO A 35 -31.92 -34.62 -4.02
CA PRO A 35 -31.15 -34.20 -2.88
C PRO A 35 -31.35 -32.69 -2.72
N GLU A 36 -31.91 -32.28 -1.58
CA GLU A 36 -31.91 -30.87 -1.20
C GLU A 36 -30.46 -30.42 -1.17
N THR A 37 -30.05 -29.67 -2.19
CA THR A 37 -28.74 -29.03 -2.21
C THR A 37 -28.68 -28.09 -1.02
N THR A 38 -27.92 -28.46 0.00
CA THR A 38 -27.80 -27.63 1.19
C THR A 38 -27.08 -26.34 0.80
N VAL A 39 -27.80 -25.23 0.91
CA VAL A 39 -27.24 -23.90 0.64
C VAL A 39 -26.51 -23.41 1.89
N LYS A 40 -25.27 -23.02 1.73
CA LYS A 40 -24.45 -22.37 2.78
C LYS A 40 -24.28 -20.89 2.43
N GLU A 41 -24.24 -20.05 3.44
CA GLU A 41 -24.07 -18.62 3.26
C GLU A 41 -22.75 -18.15 3.88
N ALA A 42 -22.09 -17.22 3.22
CA ALA A 42 -20.89 -16.56 3.71
C ALA A 42 -20.87 -15.08 3.30
N THR A 43 -20.10 -14.28 4.00
CA THR A 43 -19.88 -12.88 3.65
C THR A 43 -18.38 -12.63 3.56
N VAL A 44 -17.96 -11.98 2.48
CA VAL A 44 -16.60 -11.55 2.24
C VAL A 44 -16.58 -10.03 2.14
N TYR A 45 -15.68 -9.42 2.89
CA TYR A 45 -15.49 -7.98 2.87
C TYR A 45 -14.16 -7.65 2.19
N MET A 46 -14.19 -6.64 1.33
CA MET A 46 -13.04 -6.20 0.55
C MET A 46 -12.99 -4.67 0.47
N GLY A 47 -11.79 -4.12 0.36
CA GLY A 47 -11.56 -2.74 -0.01
C GLY A 47 -11.55 -2.54 -1.52
N LEU A 48 -11.39 -1.29 -1.96
CA LEU A 48 -11.14 -0.97 -3.38
C LEU A 48 -9.75 -1.49 -3.78
N PHE A 49 -9.59 -1.95 -5.02
CA PHE A 49 -8.34 -2.50 -5.58
C PHE A 49 -7.72 -3.61 -4.72
N GLU A 50 -8.54 -4.44 -4.12
CA GLU A 50 -8.10 -5.59 -3.32
C GLU A 50 -8.25 -6.88 -4.13
N THR A 51 -7.24 -7.74 -4.03
CA THR A 51 -7.30 -9.13 -4.48
C THR A 51 -7.32 -10.02 -3.25
N LYS A 52 -8.29 -10.93 -3.16
CA LYS A 52 -8.46 -11.81 -2.00
C LYS A 52 -8.74 -13.24 -2.45
N GLU A 53 -7.84 -14.14 -2.11
CA GLU A 53 -8.06 -15.56 -2.31
C GLU A 53 -9.26 -16.03 -1.49
N TYR A 54 -10.14 -16.77 -2.14
CA TYR A 54 -11.33 -17.32 -1.51
C TYR A 54 -11.78 -18.59 -2.22
N THR A 55 -11.86 -19.66 -1.48
CA THR A 55 -12.44 -20.93 -1.93
C THR A 55 -13.27 -21.47 -0.78
N PRO A 56 -14.60 -21.63 -0.94
CA PRO A 56 -15.47 -22.09 0.15
C PRO A 56 -15.07 -23.45 0.72
N ASP A 57 -14.59 -24.33 -0.16
CA ASP A 57 -14.08 -25.68 0.20
C ASP A 57 -13.04 -26.09 -0.86
N SER A 58 -11.78 -26.25 -0.44
CA SER A 58 -10.68 -26.58 -1.35
C SER A 58 -10.73 -28.03 -1.88
N SER A 59 -11.58 -28.89 -1.31
CA SER A 59 -11.78 -30.27 -1.76
C SER A 59 -12.75 -30.39 -2.94
N LEU A 60 -13.47 -29.32 -3.27
CA LEU A 60 -14.53 -29.28 -4.28
C LEU A 60 -14.17 -28.34 -5.45
N SER A 61 -14.67 -28.69 -6.63
CA SER A 61 -14.61 -27.80 -7.78
C SER A 61 -15.92 -27.03 -7.90
N PHE A 62 -15.85 -25.73 -8.09
CA PHE A 62 -17.01 -24.84 -8.17
C PHE A 62 -17.13 -24.18 -9.54
N HIS A 63 -18.36 -24.07 -10.00
CA HIS A 63 -18.74 -23.10 -11.02
C HIS A 63 -19.14 -21.80 -10.29
N VAL A 64 -18.51 -20.69 -10.65
CA VAL A 64 -18.72 -19.41 -9.95
C VAL A 64 -19.47 -18.45 -10.86
N THR A 65 -20.55 -17.88 -10.33
CA THR A 65 -21.28 -16.79 -10.98
C THR A 65 -21.35 -15.59 -10.07
N ILE A 66 -21.22 -14.40 -10.63
CA ILE A 66 -21.27 -13.13 -9.90
C ILE A 66 -22.39 -12.27 -10.48
N ASP A 67 -23.31 -11.79 -9.63
CA ASP A 67 -24.44 -10.99 -10.05
C ASP A 67 -24.03 -9.63 -10.63
N ASN A 68 -23.01 -9.01 -10.09
CA ASN A 68 -22.50 -7.74 -10.59
C ASN A 68 -20.98 -7.73 -10.67
N SER A 69 -20.48 -8.03 -11.87
CA SER A 69 -19.03 -8.08 -12.16
C SER A 69 -18.36 -6.70 -12.20
N SER A 70 -19.13 -5.59 -12.18
CA SER A 70 -18.53 -4.26 -12.06
C SER A 70 -18.08 -3.94 -10.62
N ILE A 71 -18.61 -4.65 -9.62
CA ILE A 71 -18.22 -4.51 -8.22
C ILE A 71 -17.02 -5.42 -7.90
N VAL A 72 -17.12 -6.69 -8.30
CA VAL A 72 -16.07 -7.69 -8.07
C VAL A 72 -16.05 -8.71 -9.20
N THR A 73 -14.85 -9.15 -9.58
CA THR A 73 -14.66 -10.33 -10.44
C THR A 73 -14.05 -11.46 -9.62
N TYR A 74 -14.15 -12.69 -10.15
CA TYR A 74 -13.53 -13.86 -9.54
C TYR A 74 -12.73 -14.62 -10.60
N GLU A 75 -11.42 -14.64 -10.44
CA GLU A 75 -10.49 -15.27 -11.36
C GLU A 75 -9.38 -15.98 -10.58
N ASN A 76 -8.94 -17.13 -11.06
CA ASN A 76 -7.83 -17.90 -10.48
C ASN A 76 -7.95 -18.17 -8.97
N GLY A 77 -9.17 -18.39 -8.46
CA GLY A 77 -9.38 -18.65 -7.03
C GLY A 77 -9.46 -17.41 -6.15
N ALA A 78 -9.47 -16.21 -6.73
CA ALA A 78 -9.48 -14.96 -5.99
C ALA A 78 -10.57 -13.98 -6.46
N PHE A 79 -11.17 -13.29 -5.52
CA PHE A 79 -11.96 -12.10 -5.79
C PHE A 79 -11.04 -10.91 -6.08
N GLN A 80 -11.43 -10.09 -7.06
CA GLN A 80 -10.72 -8.87 -7.44
C GLN A 80 -11.69 -7.71 -7.49
N THR A 81 -11.39 -6.62 -6.82
CA THR A 81 -12.21 -5.41 -6.78
C THR A 81 -11.53 -4.28 -7.56
N GLY A 82 -12.37 -3.40 -8.13
CA GLY A 82 -11.92 -2.18 -8.80
C GLY A 82 -12.27 -0.93 -7.98
N LEU A 83 -12.77 0.09 -8.68
CA LEU A 83 -13.13 1.39 -8.11
C LEU A 83 -14.57 1.44 -7.56
N GLN A 84 -15.40 0.47 -7.85
CA GLN A 84 -16.82 0.51 -7.54
C GLN A 84 -17.12 -0.10 -6.18
N GLU A 85 -17.66 0.72 -5.27
CA GLU A 85 -18.25 0.25 -4.02
C GLU A 85 -19.61 -0.42 -4.24
N GLY A 86 -19.97 -1.33 -3.37
CA GLY A 86 -21.27 -1.94 -3.39
C GLY A 86 -21.32 -3.33 -2.80
N LYS A 87 -22.45 -3.98 -3.01
CA LYS A 87 -22.71 -5.34 -2.55
C LYS A 87 -23.14 -6.18 -3.75
N THR A 88 -22.55 -7.35 -3.88
CA THR A 88 -22.92 -8.34 -4.89
C THR A 88 -22.96 -9.74 -4.31
N LEU A 89 -23.65 -10.64 -4.98
CA LEU A 89 -23.69 -12.05 -4.63
C LEU A 89 -22.78 -12.83 -5.58
N ALA A 90 -21.91 -13.66 -5.03
CA ALA A 90 -21.17 -14.68 -5.75
C ALA A 90 -21.71 -16.06 -5.36
N VAL A 91 -22.13 -16.83 -6.33
CA VAL A 91 -22.67 -18.18 -6.12
C VAL A 91 -21.61 -19.19 -6.57
N PHE A 92 -21.17 -20.01 -5.64
CA PHE A 92 -20.26 -21.14 -5.87
C PHE A 92 -21.09 -22.43 -5.88
N ALA A 93 -21.32 -22.97 -7.05
CA ALA A 93 -22.10 -24.19 -7.24
C ALA A 93 -21.19 -25.39 -7.49
N SER A 94 -21.36 -26.44 -6.71
CA SER A 94 -20.75 -27.75 -6.93
C SER A 94 -21.85 -28.82 -7.07
N THR A 95 -21.46 -30.06 -7.26
CA THR A 95 -22.41 -31.20 -7.30
C THR A 95 -23.03 -31.53 -5.95
N GLU A 96 -22.43 -31.09 -4.85
CA GLU A 96 -22.84 -31.43 -3.49
C GLU A 96 -23.42 -30.24 -2.73
N TRP A 97 -22.86 -29.03 -2.95
CA TRP A 97 -23.17 -27.81 -2.19
C TRP A 97 -23.29 -26.59 -3.07
N THR A 98 -24.12 -25.67 -2.63
CA THR A 98 -24.16 -24.30 -3.15
C THR A 98 -23.78 -23.34 -2.03
N TYR A 99 -22.79 -22.50 -2.27
CA TYR A 99 -22.39 -21.43 -1.36
C TYR A 99 -22.83 -20.09 -1.95
N ASN A 100 -23.67 -19.38 -1.22
CA ASN A 100 -24.05 -18.00 -1.51
C ASN A 100 -23.10 -17.06 -0.75
N VAL A 101 -22.17 -16.46 -1.46
CA VAL A 101 -21.17 -15.58 -0.86
C VAL A 101 -21.53 -14.15 -1.15
N THR A 102 -21.95 -13.43 -0.13
CA THR A 102 -22.17 -11.98 -0.25
C THR A 102 -20.80 -11.29 -0.21
N VAL A 103 -20.43 -10.61 -1.29
CA VAL A 103 -19.23 -9.78 -1.33
C VAL A 103 -19.61 -8.32 -1.13
N ILE A 104 -19.04 -7.70 -0.13
CA ILE A 104 -19.24 -6.29 0.20
C ILE A 104 -17.93 -5.56 -0.06
N VAL A 105 -17.95 -4.63 -1.01
CA VAL A 105 -16.83 -3.77 -1.36
C VAL A 105 -17.10 -2.38 -0.82
N ALA A 106 -16.25 -1.93 0.06
CA ALA A 106 -16.38 -0.62 0.67
C ALA A 106 -15.06 0.13 0.57
N LYS A 107 -15.18 1.45 0.42
CA LYS A 107 -14.04 2.36 0.54
C LYS A 107 -13.42 2.16 1.91
N ASP A 108 -12.15 1.80 1.93
CA ASP A 108 -11.42 1.72 3.18
C ASP A 108 -10.95 3.11 3.64
N ALA A 109 -10.35 3.18 4.83
CA ALA A 109 -9.83 4.42 5.39
C ALA A 109 -8.58 4.95 4.64
N THR A 110 -8.12 4.24 3.61
CA THR A 110 -6.94 4.64 2.82
C THR A 110 -7.30 5.78 1.91
N VAL A 111 -6.67 6.92 2.09
CA VAL A 111 -6.81 8.10 1.23
C VAL A 111 -5.90 7.93 0.02
N PRO A 112 -6.40 8.14 -1.21
CA PRO A 112 -5.54 8.18 -2.39
C PRO A 112 -4.41 9.20 -2.23
N PHE A 113 -3.25 8.88 -2.77
CA PHE A 113 -2.09 9.76 -2.71
C PHE A 113 -1.88 10.43 -4.06
N PHE A 114 -2.09 11.75 -4.10
CA PHE A 114 -1.88 12.58 -5.28
C PHE A 114 -0.61 13.39 -5.11
N THR A 115 0.27 13.33 -6.10
CA THR A 115 1.52 14.11 -6.13
C THR A 115 1.68 14.84 -7.44
N ILE A 116 2.39 15.96 -7.34
CA ILE A 116 3.04 16.66 -8.45
C ILE A 116 4.55 16.59 -8.20
N GLU A 117 5.34 16.43 -9.24
CA GLU A 117 6.78 16.23 -9.13
C GLU A 117 7.47 17.38 -8.39
N ASN A 118 7.09 18.61 -8.69
CA ASN A 118 7.59 19.81 -8.04
C ASN A 118 6.46 20.79 -7.70
N SER A 119 6.45 21.30 -6.47
CA SER A 119 5.49 22.32 -6.02
C SER A 119 5.92 23.74 -6.37
N ASP A 120 7.22 23.94 -6.63
CA ASP A 120 7.81 25.23 -6.94
C ASP A 120 8.58 25.14 -8.26
N ILE A 121 8.03 25.75 -9.31
CA ILE A 121 8.56 25.69 -10.66
C ILE A 121 9.04 27.08 -11.08
N SER A 122 10.26 27.11 -11.63
CA SER A 122 10.76 28.30 -12.31
C SER A 122 10.79 28.09 -13.81
N VAL A 123 10.12 28.93 -14.56
CA VAL A 123 10.16 28.95 -16.03
C VAL A 123 10.63 30.32 -16.51
N TYR A 124 11.21 30.38 -17.72
CA TYR A 124 11.50 31.64 -18.34
C TYR A 124 10.32 32.15 -19.16
N ARG A 125 10.21 33.45 -19.32
CA ARG A 125 9.17 34.06 -20.17
C ARG A 125 9.28 33.52 -21.61
N GLY A 126 8.16 32.99 -22.12
CA GLY A 126 8.06 32.35 -23.42
C GLY A 126 8.46 30.88 -23.47
N ALA A 127 9.06 30.35 -22.42
CA ALA A 127 9.40 28.93 -22.33
C ALA A 127 8.23 28.10 -21.81
N THR A 128 8.22 26.80 -22.16
CA THR A 128 7.24 25.83 -21.74
C THR A 128 7.94 24.72 -20.97
N TYR A 129 7.33 24.30 -19.84
CA TYR A 129 7.78 23.19 -19.00
C TYR A 129 6.65 22.17 -18.86
N GLU A 130 6.96 20.89 -18.99
CA GLU A 130 5.99 19.81 -18.87
C GLU A 130 6.46 18.80 -17.82
N PHE A 131 5.55 18.34 -16.96
CA PHE A 131 5.81 17.33 -15.95
C PHE A 131 4.55 16.55 -15.64
N ASP A 132 4.72 15.35 -15.11
CA ASP A 132 3.64 14.44 -14.79
C ASP A 132 3.10 14.63 -13.37
N THR A 133 1.80 14.39 -13.23
CA THR A 133 1.17 14.15 -11.93
C THR A 133 1.08 12.65 -11.69
N SER A 134 0.99 12.26 -10.44
CA SER A 134 0.89 10.86 -10.06
C SER A 134 -0.23 10.66 -9.05
N LEU A 135 -1.06 9.67 -9.28
CA LEU A 135 -2.14 9.27 -8.39
C LEU A 135 -1.97 7.79 -8.03
N SER A 136 -1.95 7.49 -6.74
CA SER A 136 -1.89 6.13 -6.24
C SER A 136 -2.93 5.86 -5.16
N TYR A 137 -3.40 4.64 -5.08
CA TYR A 137 -4.30 4.15 -4.05
C TYR A 137 -3.77 2.83 -3.52
N ARG A 138 -3.53 2.70 -2.19
CA ARG A 138 -2.91 1.53 -1.58
C ARG A 138 -1.57 1.13 -2.24
N SER A 139 -0.76 2.10 -2.61
CA SER A 139 0.50 1.90 -3.35
C SER A 139 0.35 1.35 -4.78
N ILE A 140 -0.87 1.28 -5.28
CA ILE A 140 -1.15 0.92 -6.68
C ILE A 140 -1.20 2.22 -7.48
N ASP A 141 -0.53 2.25 -8.62
CA ASP A 141 -0.69 3.34 -9.60
C ASP A 141 -2.10 3.26 -10.19
N VAL A 142 -2.85 4.32 -10.03
CA VAL A 142 -4.23 4.43 -10.53
C VAL A 142 -4.39 5.52 -11.60
N ASN A 143 -3.29 6.00 -12.19
CA ASN A 143 -3.33 6.99 -13.29
C ASN A 143 -4.09 6.48 -14.52
N GLY A 144 -4.15 5.17 -14.73
CA GLY A 144 -4.91 4.57 -15.83
C GLY A 144 -6.43 4.51 -15.62
N TYR A 145 -6.93 4.86 -14.42
CA TYR A 145 -8.36 4.89 -14.11
C TYR A 145 -8.95 6.27 -14.40
N GLU A 146 -10.27 6.30 -14.63
CA GLU A 146 -10.99 7.53 -14.96
C GLU A 146 -10.87 8.56 -13.82
N HIS A 147 -10.09 9.57 -14.05
CA HIS A 147 -9.97 10.78 -13.23
C HIS A 147 -9.51 11.94 -14.11
N GLU A 148 -9.86 13.14 -13.72
CA GLU A 148 -9.54 14.35 -14.45
C GLU A 148 -8.66 15.26 -13.58
N ILE A 149 -7.52 15.67 -14.12
CA ILE A 149 -6.69 16.69 -13.49
C ILE A 149 -7.27 18.05 -13.81
N LYS A 150 -7.51 18.85 -12.80
CA LYS A 150 -8.00 20.22 -12.90
C LYS A 150 -7.02 21.20 -12.29
N VAL A 151 -6.93 22.39 -12.87
CA VAL A 151 -6.05 23.45 -12.38
C VAL A 151 -6.87 24.71 -12.18
N THR A 152 -6.77 25.28 -11.01
CA THR A 152 -7.33 26.60 -10.69
C THR A 152 -6.21 27.58 -10.41
N LYS A 153 -6.32 28.74 -11.02
CA LYS A 153 -5.39 29.85 -10.83
C LYS A 153 -5.78 30.64 -9.58
N GLU A 154 -4.79 30.98 -8.77
CA GLU A 154 -4.99 31.82 -7.60
C GLU A 154 -4.63 33.28 -7.92
N GLY A 155 -5.59 34.19 -7.69
CA GLY A 155 -5.42 35.62 -7.97
C GLY A 155 -5.63 36.02 -9.44
N GLU A 156 -5.45 37.32 -9.73
CA GLU A 156 -5.75 37.95 -11.04
C GLU A 156 -4.53 38.06 -11.98
N GLY A 157 -3.36 37.57 -11.59
CA GLY A 157 -2.13 37.63 -12.41
C GLY A 157 -2.24 36.85 -13.73
N ASN A 158 -1.43 37.17 -14.72
CA ASN A 158 -1.28 36.41 -15.96
C ASN A 158 0.18 35.98 -16.16
N VAL A 159 0.78 35.50 -15.07
CA VAL A 159 2.21 35.14 -15.01
C VAL A 159 2.49 33.90 -15.84
N ALA A 160 1.62 32.89 -15.76
CA ALA A 160 1.77 31.65 -16.51
C ALA A 160 0.41 31.08 -16.94
N ASP A 161 0.43 30.34 -18.05
CA ASP A 161 -0.66 29.45 -18.46
C ASP A 161 -0.32 28.00 -18.12
N ILE A 162 -1.32 27.24 -17.67
CA ILE A 162 -1.19 25.80 -17.46
C ILE A 162 -2.24 25.08 -18.30
N ALA A 163 -1.77 24.20 -19.19
CA ALA A 163 -2.60 23.28 -19.94
C ALA A 163 -2.48 21.86 -19.36
N VAL A 164 -3.61 21.16 -19.25
CA VAL A 164 -3.65 19.77 -18.82
C VAL A 164 -3.68 18.86 -20.04
N LYS A 165 -2.78 17.87 -20.09
CA LYS A 165 -2.69 16.86 -21.14
C LYS A 165 -2.70 15.47 -20.51
N GLY A 166 -3.89 14.90 -20.29
CA GLY A 166 -4.02 13.63 -19.55
C GLY A 166 -3.56 13.80 -18.11
N THR A 167 -2.48 13.12 -17.72
CA THR A 167 -1.84 13.23 -16.40
C THR A 167 -0.70 14.25 -16.37
N SER A 168 -0.33 14.85 -17.50
CA SER A 168 0.76 15.83 -17.58
C SER A 168 0.24 17.26 -17.51
N LEU A 169 1.03 18.12 -16.90
CA LEU A 169 0.81 19.57 -16.84
C LEU A 169 1.84 20.28 -17.70
N GLN A 170 1.39 21.11 -18.62
CA GLN A 170 2.26 21.93 -19.46
C GLN A 170 2.14 23.39 -19.02
N ILE A 171 3.23 23.96 -18.50
CA ILE A 171 3.31 25.33 -17.98
C ILE A 171 4.03 26.20 -18.98
N THR A 172 3.41 27.32 -19.38
CA THR A 172 4.03 28.32 -20.25
C THR A 172 4.17 29.65 -19.52
N GLY A 173 5.39 30.16 -19.39
CA GLY A 173 5.68 31.46 -18.79
C GLY A 173 5.21 32.62 -19.68
N LYS A 174 4.39 33.54 -19.15
CA LYS A 174 3.84 34.68 -19.88
C LYS A 174 4.48 35.99 -19.45
N GLU A 175 4.33 36.33 -18.19
CA GLU A 175 4.79 37.58 -17.60
C GLU A 175 5.72 37.30 -16.41
N ILE A 176 6.71 38.18 -16.22
CA ILE A 176 7.65 38.06 -15.10
C ILE A 176 6.89 38.19 -13.79
N GLY A 177 7.13 37.27 -12.86
CA GLY A 177 6.47 37.29 -11.56
C GLY A 177 6.29 35.89 -11.01
N THR A 178 5.51 35.79 -9.95
CA THR A 178 5.14 34.50 -9.32
C THR A 178 3.63 34.41 -9.25
N GLN A 179 3.10 33.22 -9.54
CA GLN A 179 1.68 32.91 -9.47
C GLN A 179 1.46 31.54 -8.87
N ALA A 180 0.53 31.46 -7.93
CA ALA A 180 0.11 30.22 -7.35
C ALA A 180 -1.07 29.61 -8.12
N PHE A 181 -1.09 28.31 -8.17
CA PHE A 181 -2.14 27.48 -8.73
C PHE A 181 -2.49 26.37 -7.77
N THR A 182 -3.73 25.92 -7.80
CA THR A 182 -4.15 24.68 -7.14
C THR A 182 -4.41 23.63 -8.22
N VAL A 183 -3.64 22.54 -8.17
CA VAL A 183 -3.84 21.34 -9.00
C VAL A 183 -4.65 20.36 -8.18
N TYR A 184 -5.76 19.85 -8.72
CA TYR A 184 -6.60 18.91 -8.00
C TYR A 184 -7.22 17.88 -8.91
N THR A 185 -7.61 16.77 -8.30
CA THR A 185 -8.35 15.68 -8.94
C THR A 185 -9.37 15.10 -7.99
N GLU A 186 -10.39 14.46 -8.53
CA GLU A 186 -11.37 13.69 -7.78
C GLU A 186 -11.18 12.20 -8.10
N PHE A 187 -10.99 11.38 -7.06
CA PHE A 187 -10.82 9.96 -7.23
C PHE A 187 -11.43 9.21 -6.05
N ALA A 188 -12.20 8.16 -6.32
CA ALA A 188 -12.86 7.32 -5.29
C ALA A 188 -13.64 8.14 -4.25
N GLY A 189 -14.25 9.28 -4.65
CA GLY A 189 -15.00 10.19 -3.78
C GLY A 189 -14.12 11.03 -2.85
N PHE A 190 -12.81 11.12 -3.09
CA PHE A 190 -11.92 12.07 -2.45
C PHE A 190 -11.58 13.20 -3.41
N THR A 191 -11.56 14.43 -2.91
CA THR A 191 -10.97 15.57 -3.60
C THR A 191 -9.55 15.76 -3.09
N LEU A 192 -8.58 15.59 -3.97
CA LEU A 192 -7.14 15.64 -3.66
C LEU A 192 -6.54 16.87 -4.32
N SER A 193 -5.81 17.67 -3.60
CA SER A 193 -5.21 18.90 -4.13
C SER A 193 -3.77 19.10 -3.73
N LYS A 194 -3.02 19.80 -4.57
CA LYS A 194 -1.65 20.26 -4.33
C LYS A 194 -1.50 21.70 -4.80
N SER A 195 -0.78 22.50 -4.02
CA SER A 195 -0.39 23.84 -4.43
C SER A 195 0.82 23.76 -5.35
N LEU A 196 0.82 24.59 -6.38
CA LEU A 196 1.87 24.73 -7.38
C LEU A 196 2.21 26.22 -7.52
N ASN A 197 3.45 26.59 -7.20
CA ASN A 197 3.95 27.94 -7.35
C ASN A 197 4.78 28.04 -8.64
N VAL A 198 4.39 28.92 -9.53
CA VAL A 198 5.11 29.15 -10.78
C VAL A 198 5.78 30.51 -10.73
N SER A 199 7.11 30.52 -10.82
CA SER A 199 7.92 31.76 -10.94
C SER A 199 8.39 31.90 -12.37
N VAL A 200 7.97 32.97 -13.03
CA VAL A 200 8.44 33.33 -14.37
C VAL A 200 9.54 34.38 -14.26
N LYS A 201 10.72 34.00 -14.74
CA LYS A 201 11.92 34.84 -14.71
C LYS A 201 12.14 35.52 -16.05
N ASP A 202 12.74 36.73 -16.02
CA ASP A 202 13.21 37.35 -17.24
C ASP A 202 14.46 36.63 -17.75
N ASN A 203 14.57 36.63 -19.04
CA ASN A 203 15.69 36.02 -19.72
C ASN A 203 16.46 37.08 -20.47
N ASN A 204 17.50 37.58 -19.83
CA ASN A 204 18.42 38.55 -20.45
C ASN A 204 19.54 37.87 -21.25
N GLY A 205 19.59 36.51 -21.28
CA GLY A 205 20.57 35.71 -21.99
C GLY A 205 19.92 34.60 -22.84
N LEU A 206 20.74 33.67 -23.30
CA LEU A 206 20.25 32.49 -24.01
C LEU A 206 19.56 31.52 -23.06
N VAL A 207 18.43 30.98 -23.52
CA VAL A 207 17.72 29.87 -22.86
C VAL A 207 17.45 28.78 -23.88
N VAL A 208 17.66 27.56 -23.46
CA VAL A 208 17.27 26.36 -24.20
C VAL A 208 16.10 25.71 -23.49
N CYS A 209 15.04 25.38 -24.22
CA CYS A 209 13.91 24.62 -23.75
C CYS A 209 13.44 23.64 -24.83
N GLY A 210 12.78 22.57 -24.43
CA GLY A 210 12.21 21.63 -25.37
C GLY A 210 10.85 22.07 -25.86
N ARG A 211 10.54 21.70 -27.05
CA ARG A 211 9.21 21.89 -27.62
C ARG A 211 8.20 20.92 -27.02
N ASN A 212 8.64 19.70 -26.73
CA ASN A 212 7.80 18.61 -26.20
C ASN A 212 8.59 17.65 -25.30
N MET A 213 9.62 18.12 -24.59
CA MET A 213 10.49 17.28 -23.77
C MET A 213 10.36 17.61 -22.31
N ILE A 214 10.42 16.57 -21.46
CA ILE A 214 10.51 16.72 -20.02
C ILE A 214 11.94 17.14 -19.67
N TYR A 215 12.10 18.24 -18.97
CA TYR A 215 13.39 18.74 -18.51
C TYR A 215 13.49 18.68 -17.00
N ASP A 216 14.60 18.11 -16.53
CA ASP A 216 15.03 18.28 -15.15
C ASP A 216 15.64 19.68 -15.05
N ASN A 217 14.90 20.63 -14.43
CA ASN A 217 15.21 22.01 -14.61
C ASN A 217 15.08 22.88 -13.39
N LEU A 218 16.14 23.51 -13.02
CA LEU A 218 16.06 24.73 -12.18
C LEU A 218 17.27 25.67 -12.38
N GLY A 219 17.81 25.80 -13.58
CA GLY A 219 18.93 26.70 -13.75
C GLY A 219 19.36 26.88 -15.20
N PRO A 220 20.45 27.57 -15.46
CA PRO A 220 21.03 27.72 -16.80
C PRO A 220 21.64 26.40 -17.32
N HIS A 221 21.41 25.29 -16.64
CA HIS A 221 21.92 23.96 -17.00
C HIS A 221 20.75 23.04 -17.37
N TYR A 222 20.67 22.68 -18.62
CA TYR A 222 19.69 21.71 -19.11
C TYR A 222 20.32 20.34 -19.21
N THR A 223 19.61 19.31 -18.78
CA THR A 223 20.00 17.91 -18.96
C THR A 223 19.03 17.23 -19.91
N ILE A 224 19.55 16.70 -20.99
CA ILE A 224 18.80 15.86 -21.92
C ILE A 224 19.14 14.41 -21.60
N SER A 225 18.15 13.60 -21.26
CA SER A 225 18.32 12.15 -21.19
C SER A 225 17.90 11.51 -22.50
N MET A 226 18.78 10.72 -23.09
CA MET A 226 18.48 10.04 -24.34
C MET A 226 19.04 8.59 -24.34
N TYR A 227 18.42 7.75 -25.13
CA TYR A 227 18.89 6.37 -25.30
C TYR A 227 19.96 6.26 -26.39
N GLN A 228 20.96 5.41 -26.17
CA GLN A 228 22.07 5.21 -27.10
C GLN A 228 21.60 4.78 -28.51
N TYR A 229 20.54 4.00 -28.62
CA TYR A 229 19.99 3.49 -29.88
C TYR A 229 18.51 3.84 -30.01
N SER A 230 18.16 5.11 -29.84
CA SER A 230 16.76 5.54 -29.97
C SER A 230 16.31 5.45 -31.42
N ALA A 231 15.17 4.79 -31.66
CA ALA A 231 14.49 4.82 -32.94
C ALA A 231 13.96 6.22 -33.31
N ASN A 232 13.81 7.08 -32.28
CA ASN A 232 13.38 8.48 -32.42
C ASN A 232 14.50 9.39 -31.88
N PRO A 233 15.53 9.67 -32.68
CA PRO A 233 16.60 10.57 -32.26
C PRO A 233 16.05 12.00 -32.11
N ILE A 234 16.64 12.74 -31.17
CA ILE A 234 16.27 14.15 -30.93
C ILE A 234 16.69 15.01 -32.13
N ASN A 235 15.73 15.72 -32.68
CA ASN A 235 15.97 16.70 -33.73
C ASN A 235 16.08 18.10 -33.10
N LEU A 236 17.28 18.66 -33.06
CA LEU A 236 17.53 19.94 -32.40
C LEU A 236 16.69 21.11 -32.94
N GLU A 237 16.34 21.09 -34.22
CA GLU A 237 15.48 22.14 -34.79
C GLU A 237 14.01 22.00 -34.38
N ASN A 238 13.53 20.75 -34.27
CA ASN A 238 12.12 20.49 -34.03
C ASN A 238 11.79 20.31 -32.53
N ASP A 239 12.74 19.77 -31.76
CA ASP A 239 12.51 19.35 -30.40
C ASP A 239 13.04 20.33 -29.36
N ILE A 240 13.96 21.24 -29.77
CA ILE A 240 14.57 22.25 -28.91
C ILE A 240 14.22 23.63 -29.41
N VAL A 241 13.97 24.53 -28.49
CA VAL A 241 13.79 25.98 -28.75
C VAL A 241 14.89 26.73 -28.01
N VAL A 242 15.60 27.56 -28.73
CA VAL A 242 16.56 28.51 -28.16
C VAL A 242 15.95 29.89 -28.16
N LEU A 243 15.85 30.52 -27.00
CA LEU A 243 15.32 31.86 -26.85
C LEU A 243 16.45 32.84 -26.48
N LYS A 244 16.45 34.01 -27.10
CA LYS A 244 17.26 35.16 -26.71
C LYS A 244 16.37 36.33 -26.40
N GLY A 245 16.39 36.81 -25.16
CA GLY A 245 15.47 37.89 -24.72
C GLY A 245 13.98 37.53 -24.88
N GLY A 246 13.63 36.23 -24.79
CA GLY A 246 12.27 35.74 -24.99
C GLY A 246 11.83 35.56 -26.45
N VAL A 247 12.72 35.77 -27.42
CA VAL A 247 12.46 35.57 -28.87
C VAL A 247 13.17 34.31 -29.34
N GLU A 248 12.48 33.46 -30.10
CA GLU A 248 13.06 32.22 -30.66
C GLU A 248 14.15 32.56 -31.67
N VAL A 249 15.32 31.95 -31.50
CA VAL A 249 16.45 32.08 -32.44
C VAL A 249 16.32 30.96 -33.47
N PRO A 250 16.32 31.29 -34.77
CA PRO A 250 16.28 30.26 -35.82
C PRO A 250 17.46 29.29 -35.72
N PHE A 251 17.23 28.01 -35.95
CA PHE A 251 18.28 26.96 -35.86
C PHE A 251 19.49 27.29 -36.76
N SER A 252 19.26 27.95 -37.89
CA SER A 252 20.33 28.35 -38.81
C SER A 252 21.29 29.39 -38.28
N GLU A 253 20.93 30.10 -37.19
CA GLU A 253 21.74 31.10 -36.51
C GLU A 253 22.48 30.53 -35.29
N LEU A 254 22.27 29.28 -34.98
CA LEU A 254 22.90 28.56 -33.86
C LEU A 254 24.21 27.92 -34.30
N ASN A 255 25.27 28.11 -33.51
CA ASN A 255 26.50 27.35 -33.62
C ASN A 255 26.52 26.29 -32.48
N ILE A 256 26.70 25.00 -32.81
CA ILE A 256 26.66 23.89 -31.88
C ILE A 256 28.03 23.22 -31.84
N ALA A 257 28.62 23.19 -30.64
CA ALA A 257 29.91 22.54 -30.39
C ALA A 257 29.77 21.45 -29.33
N PHE A 258 30.23 20.23 -29.63
CA PHE A 258 30.21 19.09 -28.71
C PHE A 258 31.50 18.99 -27.92
N ASP A 259 31.39 18.71 -26.61
CA ASP A 259 32.53 18.48 -25.70
C ASP A 259 33.31 17.23 -26.10
N ASP A 260 32.61 16.09 -26.26
CA ASP A 260 33.19 14.84 -26.75
C ASP A 260 32.39 14.28 -27.94
N PRO A 261 32.85 14.53 -29.17
CA PRO A 261 32.18 13.99 -30.36
C PRO A 261 32.22 12.45 -30.45
N SER A 262 33.04 11.76 -29.65
CA SER A 262 33.06 10.31 -29.61
C SER A 262 31.93 9.73 -28.76
N ILE A 263 31.30 10.55 -27.90
CA ILE A 263 30.13 10.20 -27.08
C ILE A 263 28.85 10.67 -27.77
N LEU A 264 28.82 11.91 -28.23
CA LEU A 264 27.66 12.54 -28.84
C LEU A 264 28.08 13.45 -30.00
N SER A 265 27.43 13.36 -31.12
CA SER A 265 27.64 14.25 -32.25
C SER A 265 26.32 14.68 -32.90
N LEU A 266 26.40 15.49 -33.93
CA LEU A 266 25.26 15.89 -34.76
C LEU A 266 25.34 15.24 -36.15
N ASN A 267 24.27 14.56 -36.56
CA ASN A 267 24.09 14.06 -37.91
C ASN A 267 22.97 14.88 -38.59
N GLY A 268 23.37 15.87 -39.36
CA GLY A 268 22.43 16.87 -39.89
C GLY A 268 21.84 17.73 -38.75
N LYS A 269 20.58 17.49 -38.37
CA LYS A 269 19.90 18.16 -37.28
C LYS A 269 19.60 17.20 -36.08
N LEU A 270 20.01 15.94 -36.22
CA LEU A 270 19.72 14.88 -35.27
C LEU A 270 20.90 14.66 -34.32
N LEU A 271 20.66 14.62 -33.01
CA LEU A 271 21.64 14.17 -32.04
C LEU A 271 21.93 12.69 -32.27
N ALA A 272 23.23 12.36 -32.41
CA ALA A 272 23.71 11.01 -32.65
C ALA A 272 24.56 10.53 -31.47
N PRO A 273 23.96 9.76 -30.54
CA PRO A 273 24.68 9.16 -29.42
C PRO A 273 25.51 7.97 -29.88
N HIS A 274 26.81 7.94 -29.51
CA HIS A 274 27.74 6.87 -29.88
C HIS A 274 28.11 5.96 -28.71
N LYS A 275 28.19 6.52 -27.51
CA LYS A 275 28.54 5.80 -26.29
C LYS A 275 27.64 6.26 -25.15
N MET A 276 27.40 5.37 -24.19
CA MET A 276 26.77 5.76 -22.93
C MET A 276 27.69 6.66 -22.13
N GLY A 277 27.09 7.53 -21.33
CA GLY A 277 27.81 8.43 -20.44
C GLY A 277 27.18 9.80 -20.41
N LYS A 278 27.85 10.68 -19.64
CA LYS A 278 27.48 12.08 -19.54
C LYS A 278 28.42 12.90 -20.38
N THR A 279 27.85 13.81 -21.15
CA THR A 279 28.56 14.78 -21.97
C THR A 279 27.72 16.07 -22.03
N PHE A 280 28.19 17.06 -22.75
CA PHE A 280 27.43 18.27 -23.02
C PHE A 280 27.72 18.79 -24.43
N PHE A 281 26.87 19.67 -24.89
CA PHE A 281 27.16 20.50 -26.05
C PHE A 281 26.84 21.95 -25.72
N THR A 282 27.52 22.86 -26.39
CA THR A 282 27.34 24.29 -26.26
C THR A 282 26.61 24.82 -27.47
N ILE A 283 25.57 25.60 -27.23
CA ILE A 283 24.88 26.38 -28.26
C ILE A 283 25.32 27.83 -28.15
N SER A 284 25.80 28.38 -29.24
CA SER A 284 26.27 29.78 -29.30
C SER A 284 25.48 30.56 -30.34
N THR A 285 25.11 31.81 -30.01
CA THR A 285 24.53 32.76 -30.94
C THR A 285 24.74 34.18 -30.45
N GLY A 286 25.12 35.09 -31.35
CA GLY A 286 25.28 36.52 -31.06
C GLY A 286 26.26 36.82 -29.91
N GLY A 287 27.29 36.00 -29.72
CA GLY A 287 28.33 36.16 -28.69
C GLY A 287 27.95 35.68 -27.29
N GLU A 288 26.84 34.96 -27.18
CA GLU A 288 26.40 34.30 -25.95
C GLU A 288 26.40 32.79 -26.12
N ASP A 289 26.72 32.07 -25.06
CA ASP A 289 26.85 30.63 -25.03
C ASP A 289 25.92 30.02 -23.96
N ILE A 290 25.32 28.86 -24.26
CA ILE A 290 24.60 28.05 -23.27
C ILE A 290 25.00 26.61 -23.38
N VAL A 291 25.22 25.95 -22.22
CA VAL A 291 25.61 24.56 -22.13
C VAL A 291 24.36 23.70 -21.94
N VAL A 292 24.25 22.66 -22.75
CA VAL A 292 23.21 21.62 -22.63
C VAL A 292 23.87 20.32 -22.22
N ASN A 293 23.58 19.87 -21.00
CA ASN A 293 24.08 18.60 -20.53
C ASN A 293 23.28 17.43 -21.16
N VAL A 294 23.95 16.36 -21.47
CA VAL A 294 23.33 15.16 -22.06
C VAL A 294 23.74 13.92 -21.28
N GLU A 295 22.78 13.13 -20.87
CA GLU A 295 22.99 11.81 -20.31
C GLU A 295 22.49 10.75 -21.31
N ILE A 296 23.42 9.93 -21.81
CA ILE A 296 23.11 8.85 -22.76
C ILE A 296 23.02 7.56 -21.97
N ILE A 297 21.84 6.99 -21.95
CA ILE A 297 21.51 5.77 -21.21
C ILE A 297 21.22 4.61 -22.19
N LYS A 298 21.31 3.38 -21.70
CA LYS A 298 20.89 2.21 -22.47
C LYS A 298 19.38 2.21 -22.68
N PRO A 299 18.88 1.85 -23.84
CA PRO A 299 17.45 1.68 -24.02
C PRO A 299 16.94 0.48 -23.21
N THR A 300 15.78 0.64 -22.56
CA THR A 300 15.03 -0.49 -22.04
C THR A 300 14.37 -1.20 -23.22
N LEU A 301 14.78 -2.43 -23.50
CA LEU A 301 14.22 -3.20 -24.62
C LEU A 301 13.00 -4.02 -24.22
N ASN A 302 13.01 -4.56 -22.99
CA ASN A 302 11.91 -5.36 -22.47
C ASN A 302 11.61 -4.99 -21.04
N HIS A 303 10.33 -5.05 -20.71
CA HIS A 303 9.84 -5.03 -19.35
C HIS A 303 9.22 -6.40 -19.06
N ILE A 304 9.68 -7.05 -18.02
CA ILE A 304 9.28 -8.42 -17.66
C ILE A 304 8.79 -8.41 -16.22
N ASP A 305 7.51 -8.67 -16.04
CA ASP A 305 6.93 -8.94 -14.74
C ASP A 305 7.04 -10.43 -14.44
N PHE A 306 7.38 -10.79 -13.21
CA PHE A 306 7.42 -12.18 -12.78
C PHE A 306 7.12 -12.31 -11.29
N ASP A 307 6.64 -13.49 -10.91
CA ASP A 307 6.45 -13.84 -9.50
C ASP A 307 7.71 -14.44 -8.92
N LEU A 308 8.17 -13.90 -7.81
CA LEU A 308 9.27 -14.44 -7.04
C LEU A 308 8.74 -15.51 -6.07
N LEU A 309 9.16 -16.78 -6.25
CA LEU A 309 8.66 -17.92 -5.47
C LEU A 309 8.83 -17.74 -3.95
N ASP A 310 9.97 -17.20 -3.52
CA ASP A 310 10.20 -16.78 -2.15
C ASP A 310 10.46 -15.28 -2.14
N ASN A 311 9.42 -14.52 -1.93
CA ASN A 311 9.47 -13.07 -2.00
C ASN A 311 9.78 -12.38 -0.66
N ARG A 312 9.88 -13.11 0.45
CA ARG A 312 10.26 -12.53 1.75
C ARG A 312 11.76 -12.25 1.81
N PHE A 313 12.11 -11.03 2.21
CA PHE A 313 13.48 -10.61 2.44
C PHE A 313 13.65 -10.12 3.87
N ASP A 314 14.35 -10.92 4.70
CA ASP A 314 14.71 -10.51 6.06
C ASP A 314 15.85 -9.49 6.01
N LEU A 315 15.54 -8.24 6.31
CA LEU A 315 16.52 -7.16 6.41
C LEU A 315 17.35 -7.28 7.69
N ASP A 316 16.91 -8.10 8.63
CA ASP A 316 17.54 -8.35 9.94
C ASP A 316 17.99 -7.04 10.62
N MET A 317 17.08 -6.05 10.64
CA MET A 317 17.40 -4.74 11.16
C MET A 317 17.60 -4.76 12.67
N SER A 318 18.69 -4.16 13.13
CA SER A 318 18.85 -3.79 14.53
C SER A 318 18.15 -2.48 14.82
N VAL A 319 17.72 -2.31 16.07
CA VAL A 319 17.07 -1.08 16.54
C VAL A 319 17.86 -0.46 17.69
N ASN A 320 18.11 0.83 17.59
CA ASN A 320 18.67 1.62 18.68
C ASN A 320 17.75 2.82 18.95
N SER A 321 17.33 2.98 20.21
CA SER A 321 16.45 4.07 20.63
C SER A 321 17.26 5.12 21.38
N THR A 322 17.25 6.34 20.85
CA THR A 322 17.80 7.52 21.50
C THR A 322 16.72 8.24 22.30
N SER A 323 17.06 9.32 23.00
CA SER A 323 16.11 10.13 23.76
C SER A 323 15.02 10.83 22.91
N SER A 324 15.19 10.88 21.59
CA SER A 324 14.29 11.61 20.68
C SER A 324 13.81 10.81 19.49
N SER A 325 14.48 9.71 19.15
CA SER A 325 14.16 8.93 17.94
C SER A 325 14.58 7.47 18.05
N ARG A 326 13.96 6.65 17.23
CA ARG A 326 14.34 5.26 16.99
C ARG A 326 15.15 5.19 15.70
N VAL A 327 16.34 4.60 15.78
CA VAL A 327 17.24 4.41 14.64
C VAL A 327 17.25 2.95 14.26
N TYR A 328 16.98 2.68 13.01
CA TYR A 328 17.01 1.34 12.42
C TYR A 328 18.27 1.20 11.55
N ALA A 329 19.00 0.13 11.75
CA ALA A 329 20.17 -0.20 10.95
C ALA A 329 19.99 -1.59 10.34
N PRO A 330 19.93 -1.70 9.01
CA PRO A 330 19.86 -2.99 8.35
C PRO A 330 21.14 -3.79 8.61
N SER A 331 21.03 -5.09 8.61
CA SER A 331 22.18 -5.99 8.79
C SER A 331 23.23 -5.72 7.72
N PRO A 332 24.51 -5.59 8.09
CA PRO A 332 25.58 -5.46 7.11
C PRO A 332 25.88 -6.76 6.35
N THR A 333 25.37 -7.89 6.84
CA THR A 333 25.67 -9.22 6.30
C THR A 333 24.45 -9.94 5.73
N ALA A 334 23.23 -9.54 6.07
CA ALA A 334 22.02 -10.15 5.51
C ALA A 334 21.93 -9.87 4.00
N THR A 335 21.60 -10.90 3.24
CA THR A 335 21.43 -10.84 1.79
C THR A 335 20.22 -11.64 1.35
N LYS A 336 19.64 -11.27 0.22
CA LYS A 336 18.63 -12.05 -0.50
C LYS A 336 19.18 -12.41 -1.87
N THR A 337 19.30 -13.71 -2.15
CA THR A 337 19.65 -14.22 -3.48
C THR A 337 18.43 -14.88 -4.09
N PHE A 338 18.15 -14.55 -5.34
CA PHE A 338 17.04 -15.13 -6.09
C PHE A 338 17.37 -15.19 -7.58
N LYS A 339 16.71 -16.12 -8.28
CA LYS A 339 16.91 -16.35 -9.70
C LYS A 339 15.95 -15.49 -10.52
N LEU A 340 16.48 -14.84 -11.54
CA LEU A 340 15.69 -14.11 -12.53
C LEU A 340 15.29 -15.02 -13.71
N PRO A 341 14.09 -14.83 -14.28
CA PRO A 341 13.65 -15.56 -15.48
C PRO A 341 14.27 -14.98 -16.75
N VAL A 342 15.59 -14.80 -16.75
CA VAL A 342 16.30 -14.10 -17.84
C VAL A 342 16.73 -15.04 -18.95
N GLN A 343 16.62 -14.57 -20.19
CA GLN A 343 17.12 -15.26 -21.38
C GLN A 343 18.40 -14.60 -21.96
N GLY A 344 18.67 -13.35 -21.58
CA GLY A 344 19.80 -12.56 -22.10
C GLY A 344 21.13 -12.81 -21.38
N ALA A 345 22.20 -12.31 -21.96
CA ALA A 345 23.55 -12.33 -21.43
C ALA A 345 23.88 -10.98 -20.74
N TYR A 346 23.30 -10.76 -19.57
CA TYR A 346 23.54 -9.54 -18.80
C TYR A 346 24.86 -9.63 -18.04
N THR A 347 25.48 -8.49 -17.79
CA THR A 347 26.75 -8.38 -17.10
C THR A 347 26.59 -7.85 -15.68
N GLU A 348 25.63 -6.94 -15.46
CA GLU A 348 25.49 -6.25 -14.18
C GLU A 348 24.04 -5.75 -13.92
N VAL A 349 23.78 -5.36 -12.67
CA VAL A 349 22.58 -4.62 -12.27
C VAL A 349 22.90 -3.13 -12.33
N GLU A 350 22.23 -2.41 -13.20
CA GLU A 350 22.42 -0.97 -13.39
C GLU A 350 21.61 -0.13 -12.41
N LYS A 351 20.38 -0.57 -12.13
CA LYS A 351 19.42 0.22 -11.35
C LYS A 351 18.53 -0.69 -10.52
N ILE A 352 18.19 -0.22 -9.33
CA ILE A 352 17.20 -0.84 -8.45
C ILE A 352 16.18 0.23 -8.08
N MET A 353 14.90 -0.08 -8.24
CA MET A 353 13.81 0.75 -7.77
C MET A 353 12.93 -0.05 -6.82
N VAL A 354 12.44 0.59 -5.76
CA VAL A 354 11.43 0.03 -4.85
C VAL A 354 10.28 1.02 -4.75
N ALA A 355 9.08 0.55 -5.04
CA ALA A 355 7.88 1.40 -5.11
C ALA A 355 8.08 2.64 -5.99
N GLY A 356 8.72 2.48 -7.15
CA GLY A 356 9.01 3.56 -8.10
C GLY A 356 10.15 4.52 -7.70
N LYS A 357 10.80 4.31 -6.56
CA LYS A 357 11.90 5.16 -6.09
C LYS A 357 13.24 4.47 -6.27
N ASP A 358 14.22 5.21 -6.77
CA ASP A 358 15.59 4.72 -6.92
C ASP A 358 16.22 4.37 -5.56
N ILE A 359 16.85 3.22 -5.50
CA ILE A 359 17.65 2.78 -4.36
C ILE A 359 19.12 2.96 -4.73
N PRO A 360 19.83 3.91 -4.11
CA PRO A 360 21.26 4.08 -4.34
C PRO A 360 22.01 2.88 -3.77
N PHE A 361 22.90 2.30 -4.54
CA PHE A 361 23.74 1.18 -4.12
C PHE A 361 25.16 1.26 -4.71
N ASP A 362 26.07 0.63 -4.03
CA ASP A 362 27.41 0.40 -4.55
C ASP A 362 27.36 -0.87 -5.44
N ALA A 363 27.72 -0.72 -6.72
CA ALA A 363 27.70 -1.81 -7.70
C ALA A 363 28.55 -3.03 -7.27
N SER A 364 29.55 -2.82 -6.40
CA SER A 364 30.33 -3.93 -5.84
C SER A 364 29.57 -4.81 -4.83
N ARG A 365 28.44 -4.33 -4.32
CA ARG A 365 27.63 -4.99 -3.27
C ARG A 365 26.39 -5.68 -3.79
N VAL A 366 25.87 -5.24 -4.94
CA VAL A 366 24.80 -5.90 -5.65
C VAL A 366 25.41 -6.75 -6.75
N THR A 367 25.23 -8.05 -6.69
CA THR A 367 25.88 -8.95 -7.65
C THR A 367 24.86 -9.67 -8.53
N TYR A 368 25.20 -9.82 -9.78
CA TYR A 368 24.50 -10.66 -10.73
C TYR A 368 25.45 -11.76 -11.22
N ASN A 369 25.01 -13.00 -11.07
CA ASN A 369 25.74 -14.15 -11.63
C ASN A 369 25.15 -14.54 -12.98
N SER A 370 25.87 -14.24 -14.06
CA SER A 370 25.40 -14.52 -15.43
C SER A 370 25.25 -16.00 -15.75
N THR A 371 25.92 -16.89 -15.02
CA THR A 371 25.83 -18.35 -15.22
C THR A 371 24.58 -18.92 -14.54
N THR A 372 24.36 -18.61 -13.25
CA THR A 372 23.20 -19.10 -12.48
C THR A 372 21.96 -18.26 -12.69
N LYS A 373 22.08 -17.06 -13.26
CA LYS A 373 21.03 -16.05 -13.43
C LYS A 373 20.50 -15.53 -12.10
N GLU A 374 21.35 -15.48 -11.09
CA GLU A 374 20.99 -15.08 -9.74
C GLU A 374 21.42 -13.65 -9.45
N VAL A 375 20.52 -12.90 -8.80
CA VAL A 375 20.81 -11.60 -8.22
C VAL A 375 20.92 -11.74 -6.71
N THR A 376 21.93 -11.10 -6.12
CA THR A 376 22.06 -10.99 -4.68
C THR A 376 21.97 -9.53 -4.26
N LEU A 377 20.98 -9.23 -3.41
CA LEU A 377 20.72 -7.92 -2.84
C LEU A 377 21.14 -7.90 -1.37
N PRO A 378 22.03 -7.00 -0.93
CA PRO A 378 22.37 -6.85 0.48
C PRO A 378 21.31 -6.00 1.21
N ALA A 379 20.96 -6.38 2.43
CA ALA A 379 20.00 -5.63 3.26
C ALA A 379 20.43 -4.17 3.48
N SER A 380 21.72 -3.92 3.50
CA SER A 380 22.31 -2.60 3.78
C SER A 380 22.05 -1.51 2.74
N ILE A 381 21.48 -1.84 1.57
CA ILE A 381 21.03 -0.81 0.62
C ILE A 381 19.61 -0.29 0.94
N PHE A 382 18.87 -0.98 1.81
CA PHE A 382 17.50 -0.63 2.16
C PHE A 382 17.43 0.13 3.49
N THR A 383 16.30 0.77 3.72
CA THR A 383 16.01 1.53 4.93
C THR A 383 14.75 1.01 5.59
N ILE A 384 14.41 1.53 6.77
CA ILE A 384 13.15 1.19 7.44
C ILE A 384 11.91 1.56 6.61
N ALA A 385 12.01 2.46 5.66
CA ALA A 385 10.91 2.80 4.76
C ALA A 385 10.57 1.65 3.78
N ASN A 386 11.52 0.73 3.57
CA ASN A 386 11.33 -0.43 2.73
C ASN A 386 10.83 -1.62 3.59
N TYR A 387 9.59 -1.58 4.06
CA TYR A 387 8.98 -2.71 4.77
C TYR A 387 7.63 -3.07 4.16
N GLY A 388 7.22 -4.33 4.36
CA GLY A 388 6.02 -4.88 3.77
C GLY A 388 6.18 -5.24 2.30
N LYS A 389 5.08 -5.60 1.66
CA LYS A 389 5.06 -6.00 0.26
C LYS A 389 5.18 -4.79 -0.64
N GLN A 390 6.24 -4.74 -1.44
CA GLN A 390 6.52 -3.63 -2.35
C GLN A 390 6.95 -4.15 -3.73
N SER A 391 6.67 -3.37 -4.77
CA SER A 391 7.18 -3.62 -6.12
C SER A 391 8.66 -3.29 -6.19
N VAL A 392 9.45 -4.20 -6.74
CA VAL A 392 10.89 -4.04 -6.98
C VAL A 392 11.13 -4.13 -8.47
N THR A 393 11.83 -3.16 -9.02
CA THR A 393 12.26 -3.17 -10.41
C THR A 393 13.79 -3.19 -10.45
N LEU A 394 14.34 -4.17 -11.16
CA LEU A 394 15.76 -4.29 -11.45
C LEU A 394 16.01 -3.99 -12.92
N SER A 395 16.98 -3.14 -13.22
CA SER A 395 17.46 -2.92 -14.57
C SER A 395 18.79 -3.67 -14.73
N LEU A 396 18.82 -4.58 -15.68
CA LEU A 396 20.01 -5.37 -16.01
C LEU A 396 20.57 -4.95 -17.35
N SER A 397 21.88 -4.76 -17.40
CA SER A 397 22.55 -4.31 -18.62
C SER A 397 23.34 -5.41 -19.32
N ALA A 398 23.33 -5.32 -20.63
CA ALA A 398 24.25 -5.98 -21.53
C ALA A 398 24.99 -4.91 -22.36
N ALA A 399 25.90 -5.32 -23.22
CA ALA A 399 26.69 -4.38 -24.03
C ALA A 399 25.83 -3.37 -24.82
N GLU A 400 24.65 -3.79 -25.30
CA GLU A 400 23.85 -3.05 -26.27
C GLU A 400 22.43 -2.71 -25.80
N TYR A 401 21.98 -3.23 -24.63
CA TYR A 401 20.61 -3.04 -24.17
C TYR A 401 20.47 -3.07 -22.65
N LEU A 402 19.34 -2.57 -22.18
CA LEU A 402 18.92 -2.55 -20.79
C LEU A 402 17.52 -3.15 -20.68
N ASP A 403 17.37 -4.22 -19.91
CA ASP A 403 16.08 -4.83 -19.64
C ASP A 403 15.67 -4.61 -18.20
N THR A 404 14.37 -4.50 -17.96
CA THR A 404 13.81 -4.32 -16.62
C THR A 404 12.98 -5.52 -16.21
N TYR A 405 13.13 -5.91 -14.96
CA TYR A 405 12.42 -7.02 -14.31
C TYR A 405 11.70 -6.49 -13.10
N THR A 406 10.39 -6.61 -13.08
CA THR A 406 9.57 -6.18 -11.95
C THR A 406 8.94 -7.38 -11.26
N PHE A 407 8.97 -7.37 -9.94
CA PHE A 407 8.40 -8.40 -9.09
C PHE A 407 8.00 -7.82 -7.73
N SER A 408 7.20 -8.57 -7.00
CA SER A 408 6.83 -8.21 -5.63
C SER A 408 7.82 -8.79 -4.63
N MET A 409 8.31 -7.98 -3.69
CA MET A 409 9.15 -8.42 -2.57
C MET A 409 8.52 -7.98 -1.25
N ASP A 410 8.47 -8.89 -0.28
CA ASP A 410 7.97 -8.64 1.06
C ASP A 410 9.16 -8.42 2.01
N PHE A 411 9.45 -7.14 2.27
CA PHE A 411 10.58 -6.75 3.11
C PHE A 411 10.23 -6.88 4.59
N VAL A 412 10.85 -7.84 5.24
CA VAL A 412 10.71 -8.11 6.67
C VAL A 412 11.78 -7.35 7.44
N THR A 413 11.38 -6.47 8.32
CA THR A 413 12.30 -5.70 9.18
C THR A 413 13.05 -6.64 10.11
N LYS A 414 12.30 -7.57 10.74
CA LYS A 414 12.87 -8.57 11.66
C LYS A 414 11.93 -9.75 11.87
N TYR A 415 12.48 -10.96 11.86
CA TYR A 415 11.80 -12.12 12.42
C TYR A 415 11.97 -12.17 13.94
N ILE A 416 10.87 -12.36 14.64
CA ILE A 416 10.83 -12.48 16.10
C ILE A 416 10.82 -13.97 16.47
N SER A 417 11.88 -14.45 17.08
CA SER A 417 12.07 -15.85 17.45
C SER A 417 11.99 -16.12 18.96
N THR A 418 12.07 -15.06 19.77
CA THR A 418 12.02 -15.16 21.24
C THR A 418 11.16 -14.07 21.84
N TYR A 419 10.53 -14.35 22.98
CA TYR A 419 9.73 -13.36 23.69
C TYR A 419 10.57 -12.14 24.15
N ALA A 420 11.86 -12.32 24.43
CA ALA A 420 12.74 -11.22 24.80
C ALA A 420 12.89 -10.18 23.67
N GLN A 421 12.88 -10.62 22.42
CA GLN A 421 12.89 -9.71 21.26
C GLN A 421 11.66 -8.81 21.19
N MET A 422 10.51 -9.24 21.72
CA MET A 422 9.33 -8.37 21.84
C MET A 422 9.66 -7.10 22.64
N SER A 423 10.39 -7.22 23.76
CA SER A 423 10.82 -6.08 24.54
C SER A 423 11.85 -5.21 23.82
N GLU A 424 12.73 -5.81 23.05
CA GLU A 424 13.75 -5.08 22.29
C GLU A 424 13.12 -4.19 21.20
N TYR A 425 12.17 -4.74 20.43
CA TYR A 425 11.59 -4.05 19.28
C TYR A 425 10.35 -3.23 19.61
N PHE A 426 9.55 -3.61 20.61
CA PHE A 426 8.23 -2.98 20.85
C PHE A 426 8.13 -2.15 22.12
N VAL A 427 9.13 -2.16 23.01
CA VAL A 427 9.13 -1.23 24.14
C VAL A 427 9.27 0.20 23.64
N GLN A 428 8.25 0.99 23.88
CA GLN A 428 8.28 2.42 23.60
C GLN A 428 9.01 3.14 24.74
N LYS A 429 10.26 3.53 24.50
CA LYS A 429 11.10 4.16 25.52
C LYS A 429 10.76 5.63 25.78
N TYR A 430 10.21 6.32 24.76
CA TYR A 430 9.94 7.75 24.80
C TYR A 430 8.56 8.07 24.24
N ALA A 431 7.96 9.17 24.71
CA ALA A 431 6.64 9.62 24.28
C ALA A 431 6.50 9.91 22.78
N LYS A 432 7.62 10.14 22.08
CA LYS A 432 7.68 10.43 20.64
C LYS A 432 8.21 9.26 19.80
N ASP A 433 8.31 8.09 20.42
CA ASP A 433 8.89 6.92 19.73
C ASP A 433 7.85 6.31 18.76
N VAL A 434 8.17 6.27 17.49
CA VAL A 434 7.34 5.65 16.45
C VAL A 434 8.04 4.38 15.97
N ILE A 435 7.31 3.27 16.02
CA ILE A 435 7.81 1.95 15.65
C ILE A 435 7.26 1.60 14.26
N TYR A 436 8.11 1.69 13.26
CA TYR A 436 7.84 1.26 11.90
C TYR A 436 8.41 -0.12 11.63
N GLY A 437 8.06 -0.70 10.50
CA GLY A 437 8.64 -1.94 10.00
C GLY A 437 7.64 -3.09 9.98
N GLN A 438 8.05 -4.17 9.33
CA GLN A 438 7.31 -5.43 9.33
C GLN A 438 8.03 -6.43 10.23
N TYR A 439 7.31 -6.96 11.20
CA TYR A 439 7.78 -7.94 12.17
C TYR A 439 6.95 -9.21 12.04
N ILE A 440 7.62 -10.34 11.87
CA ILE A 440 6.97 -11.63 11.65
C ILE A 440 7.42 -12.61 12.73
N LEU A 441 6.49 -13.33 13.35
CA LEU A 441 6.84 -14.43 14.23
C LEU A 441 7.43 -15.57 13.41
N LYS A 442 8.53 -16.17 13.90
CA LYS A 442 9.20 -17.28 13.26
C LYS A 442 8.77 -18.63 13.84
N ASN A 443 8.25 -18.61 15.04
CA ASN A 443 7.76 -19.76 15.80
C ASN A 443 6.86 -19.26 16.93
N ASP A 444 6.19 -20.17 17.60
CA ASP A 444 5.47 -19.85 18.82
C ASP A 444 6.42 -19.30 19.88
N LEU A 445 5.96 -18.24 20.57
CA LEU A 445 6.70 -17.61 21.66
C LEU A 445 6.06 -17.94 22.99
N ASP A 446 6.84 -18.44 23.95
CA ASP A 446 6.39 -18.66 25.31
C ASP A 446 6.95 -17.57 26.23
N ALA A 447 6.06 -16.76 26.78
CA ALA A 447 6.41 -15.70 27.72
C ALA A 447 6.72 -16.21 29.13
N LYS A 448 6.40 -17.47 29.47
CA LYS A 448 6.64 -18.10 30.77
C LYS A 448 6.13 -17.27 31.97
N GLY A 449 4.99 -16.63 31.80
CA GLY A 449 4.41 -15.73 32.81
C GLY A 449 5.02 -14.32 32.87
N ALA A 450 5.85 -13.94 31.87
CA ALA A 450 6.34 -12.57 31.78
C ALA A 450 5.24 -11.58 31.43
N ASN A 451 5.42 -10.33 31.83
CA ASN A 451 4.49 -9.25 31.50
C ASN A 451 4.55 -8.92 30.00
N ALA A 452 3.44 -8.41 29.47
CA ALA A 452 3.39 -7.81 28.16
C ALA A 452 4.44 -6.70 28.03
N THR A 453 5.00 -6.54 26.82
CA THR A 453 6.28 -5.88 26.61
C THR A 453 6.26 -4.36 26.67
N ALA A 454 5.09 -3.73 26.52
CA ALA A 454 5.03 -2.28 26.56
C ALA A 454 5.28 -1.75 27.99
N GLN A 455 6.46 -1.23 28.23
CA GLN A 455 6.80 -0.48 29.44
C GLN A 455 7.11 0.96 29.04
N TYR A 456 6.43 1.88 29.66
CA TYR A 456 6.72 3.30 29.51
C TYR A 456 7.27 3.87 30.83
N ALA A 457 8.47 4.44 30.77
CA ALA A 457 9.18 4.87 31.96
C ALA A 457 8.64 6.16 32.61
N SER A 458 7.79 6.93 31.93
CA SER A 458 7.16 8.13 32.48
C SER A 458 5.80 8.40 31.83
N LEU A 459 4.78 8.56 32.66
CA LEU A 459 3.41 8.92 32.27
C LEU A 459 3.30 10.40 31.88
N GLY A 460 4.06 10.83 30.87
CA GLY A 460 3.75 12.08 30.19
C GLY A 460 2.46 11.94 29.38
N THR A 461 1.94 13.03 28.85
CA THR A 461 0.79 13.04 27.94
C THR A 461 1.05 12.10 26.75
N VAL A 462 0.32 10.99 26.69
CA VAL A 462 0.42 10.06 25.56
C VAL A 462 -0.08 10.79 24.31
N ASN A 463 0.76 10.86 23.30
CA ASN A 463 0.37 11.46 22.04
C ASN A 463 0.06 10.33 21.04
N TYR A 464 -1.17 10.30 20.54
CA TYR A 464 -1.66 9.31 19.57
C TYR A 464 -0.90 9.30 18.24
N ALA A 465 -0.13 10.35 17.95
CA ALA A 465 0.71 10.42 16.75
C ALA A 465 1.92 9.48 16.78
N TYR A 466 2.23 8.88 17.95
CA TYR A 466 3.39 8.01 18.14
C TYR A 466 2.95 6.57 18.44
N GLY A 467 3.89 5.66 18.60
CA GLY A 467 3.63 4.25 18.88
C GLY A 467 3.87 3.35 17.65
N PHE A 468 3.24 2.20 17.64
CA PHE A 468 3.39 1.22 16.57
C PHE A 468 2.57 1.61 15.34
N ARG A 469 3.23 1.70 14.19
CA ARG A 469 2.64 2.05 12.89
C ARG A 469 3.10 1.11 11.77
N GLY A 470 3.66 -0.03 12.14
CA GLY A 470 4.18 -1.04 11.22
C GLY A 470 3.19 -2.18 10.98
N ILE A 471 3.73 -3.29 10.50
CA ILE A 471 3.04 -4.56 10.32
C ILE A 471 3.57 -5.55 11.37
N PHE A 472 2.68 -6.12 12.18
CA PHE A 472 2.99 -7.25 13.04
C PHE A 472 2.20 -8.46 12.58
N ASP A 473 2.91 -9.47 12.08
CA ASP A 473 2.33 -10.67 11.50
C ASP A 473 2.71 -11.87 12.36
N GLY A 474 1.71 -12.52 12.93
CA GLY A 474 1.91 -13.76 13.66
C GLY A 474 2.32 -14.93 12.76
N ASP A 475 2.08 -14.83 11.46
CA ASP A 475 2.35 -15.91 10.47
C ASP A 475 1.75 -17.28 10.87
N GLY A 476 0.63 -17.23 11.60
CA GLY A 476 -0.05 -18.41 12.16
C GLY A 476 0.54 -18.90 13.49
N HIS A 477 1.54 -18.23 14.05
CA HIS A 477 2.14 -18.58 15.33
C HIS A 477 1.45 -17.91 16.51
N ALA A 478 1.73 -18.42 17.71
CA ALA A 478 1.14 -17.98 18.96
C ALA A 478 2.15 -17.29 19.88
N ILE A 479 1.66 -16.30 20.64
CA ILE A 479 2.33 -15.79 21.84
C ILE A 479 1.59 -16.35 23.05
N LYS A 480 2.29 -17.14 23.88
CA LYS A 480 1.69 -17.93 24.95
C LYS A 480 2.10 -17.48 26.33
N ASN A 481 1.23 -17.72 27.32
CA ASN A 481 1.53 -17.61 28.74
C ASN A 481 2.07 -16.24 29.20
N TYR A 482 1.60 -15.13 28.61
CA TYR A 482 2.00 -13.81 29.05
C TYR A 482 0.94 -13.17 29.97
N ARG A 483 1.39 -12.24 30.80
CA ARG A 483 0.51 -11.43 31.65
C ARG A 483 0.19 -10.12 30.96
N SER A 484 -1.09 -9.79 30.92
CA SER A 484 -1.53 -8.47 30.49
C SER A 484 -0.98 -7.36 31.42
N THR A 485 -0.87 -6.16 30.93
CA THR A 485 -0.42 -4.99 31.71
C THR A 485 -1.28 -3.78 31.37
N MET A 486 -1.18 -2.73 32.16
CA MET A 486 -1.87 -1.46 31.89
C MET A 486 -1.48 -0.81 30.54
N PHE A 487 -0.52 -1.37 29.80
CA PHE A 487 -0.06 -0.87 28.50
C PHE A 487 -0.22 -1.88 27.36
N GLY A 488 -0.51 -3.15 27.65
CA GLY A 488 -0.56 -4.23 26.67
C GLY A 488 0.78 -4.48 25.99
N PHE A 489 0.77 -5.07 24.80
CA PHE A 489 1.97 -5.24 23.96
C PHE A 489 2.44 -3.92 23.35
N PHE A 490 1.49 -3.09 22.91
CA PHE A 490 1.76 -1.80 22.29
C PHE A 490 1.07 -0.71 23.12
N LEU A 491 1.79 0.25 23.61
CA LEU A 491 1.16 1.38 24.30
C LEU A 491 0.16 2.09 23.39
N VAL A 492 0.57 2.37 22.16
CA VAL A 492 -0.24 2.97 21.10
C VAL A 492 -0.09 2.13 19.83
N VAL A 493 -1.21 1.78 19.23
CA VAL A 493 -1.29 1.27 17.86
C VAL A 493 -1.92 2.37 17.02
N GLY A 494 -1.14 2.96 16.13
CA GLY A 494 -1.52 4.15 15.38
C GLY A 494 -2.02 3.86 13.98
N GLU A 495 -2.36 4.92 13.30
CA GLU A 495 -2.86 4.92 11.92
C GLU A 495 -1.93 4.17 10.95
N GLY A 496 -2.51 3.31 10.14
CA GLY A 496 -1.80 2.48 9.17
C GLY A 496 -1.13 1.23 9.75
N ALA A 497 -1.20 1.03 11.08
CA ALA A 497 -0.70 -0.22 11.67
C ALA A 497 -1.55 -1.42 11.25
N VAL A 498 -0.89 -2.56 11.02
CA VAL A 498 -1.53 -3.84 10.74
C VAL A 498 -1.06 -4.88 11.75
N ILE A 499 -1.98 -5.54 12.43
CA ILE A 499 -1.70 -6.68 13.30
C ILE A 499 -2.55 -7.83 12.79
N ARG A 500 -1.89 -8.93 12.41
CA ARG A 500 -2.61 -10.02 11.74
C ARG A 500 -2.05 -11.41 12.04
N ASN A 501 -2.87 -12.45 11.72
CA ASN A 501 -2.49 -13.87 11.77
C ASN A 501 -1.88 -14.28 13.11
N LEU A 502 -2.43 -13.80 14.22
CA LEU A 502 -1.84 -13.92 15.54
C LEU A 502 -2.76 -14.66 16.50
N THR A 503 -2.21 -15.65 17.19
CA THR A 503 -2.87 -16.27 18.35
C THR A 503 -2.22 -15.77 19.64
N LEU A 504 -3.02 -15.22 20.53
CA LEU A 504 -2.65 -14.86 21.90
C LEU A 504 -3.22 -15.95 22.81
N ASP A 505 -2.37 -16.87 23.25
CA ASP A 505 -2.80 -18.12 23.89
C ASP A 505 -2.48 -18.13 25.38
N ASN A 506 -3.42 -18.62 26.17
CA ASN A 506 -3.31 -18.70 27.64
C ASN A 506 -2.89 -17.35 28.27
N VAL A 507 -3.62 -16.29 27.91
CA VAL A 507 -3.33 -14.92 28.37
C VAL A 507 -3.82 -14.74 29.80
N HIS A 508 -2.94 -14.41 30.71
CA HIS A 508 -3.29 -14.06 32.09
C HIS A 508 -3.75 -12.60 32.15
N TYR A 509 -5.05 -12.40 32.26
CA TYR A 509 -5.68 -11.09 32.31
C TYR A 509 -6.25 -10.81 33.71
N HIS A 510 -5.94 -9.65 34.27
CA HIS A 510 -6.43 -9.26 35.58
C HIS A 510 -7.02 -7.84 35.56
N VAL A 511 -8.27 -7.71 35.97
CA VAL A 511 -8.84 -6.40 36.25
C VAL A 511 -8.29 -5.93 37.60
N LYS A 512 -7.50 -4.87 37.58
CA LYS A 512 -7.12 -4.16 38.82
C LYS A 512 -7.97 -2.90 38.98
N VAL A 513 -8.73 -2.84 40.04
CA VAL A 513 -9.37 -1.60 40.51
C VAL A 513 -8.49 -1.02 41.61
N ASP A 514 -7.76 0.04 41.30
CA ASP A 514 -6.99 0.77 42.29
C ASP A 514 -7.94 1.68 43.08
N ASP A 515 -7.83 1.68 44.42
CA ASP A 515 -8.63 2.51 45.34
C ASP A 515 -8.36 4.04 45.14
N LYS A 516 -7.40 4.42 44.33
CA LYS A 516 -6.95 5.80 44.12
C LYS A 516 -7.47 6.49 42.87
N ASN A 517 -8.65 6.13 42.36
CA ASN A 517 -9.27 6.73 41.17
C ASN A 517 -8.58 6.45 39.82
N ASP A 518 -7.60 5.58 39.73
CA ASP A 518 -7.02 5.15 38.48
C ASP A 518 -7.66 3.81 38.04
N ASN A 519 -8.85 3.90 37.46
CA ASN A 519 -9.66 2.74 37.04
C ASN A 519 -9.16 2.11 35.74
N ARG A 520 -7.85 2.13 35.48
CA ARG A 520 -7.24 1.56 34.29
C ARG A 520 -6.97 0.10 34.54
N GLY A 521 -7.80 -0.75 33.95
CA GLY A 521 -7.55 -2.19 33.92
C GLY A 521 -6.28 -2.53 33.13
N GLU A 522 -5.83 -3.76 33.27
CA GLU A 522 -4.85 -4.33 32.37
C GLU A 522 -5.48 -4.49 30.97
N MET A 523 -4.68 -4.59 29.93
CA MET A 523 -5.12 -4.78 28.55
C MET A 523 -4.23 -5.75 27.81
N ILE A 524 -4.83 -6.42 26.83
CA ILE A 524 -4.14 -7.47 26.09
C ILE A 524 -3.24 -6.85 25.03
N LEU A 525 -3.76 -5.98 24.16
CA LEU A 525 -3.02 -5.50 23.01
C LEU A 525 -2.41 -4.11 23.22
N GLY A 526 -3.19 -3.13 23.60
CA GLY A 526 -2.71 -1.77 23.75
C GLY A 526 -3.67 -0.84 24.46
N ARG A 527 -3.15 0.29 24.93
CA ARG A 527 -3.96 1.30 25.63
C ARG A 527 -4.78 2.14 24.65
N PHE A 528 -4.19 2.48 23.52
CA PHE A 528 -4.81 3.28 22.46
C PHE A 528 -4.63 2.56 21.12
N ILE A 529 -5.73 2.34 20.39
CA ILE A 529 -5.72 1.75 19.06
C ILE A 529 -6.59 2.62 18.16
N SER A 530 -5.99 3.26 17.18
CA SER A 530 -6.67 4.20 16.29
C SER A 530 -6.15 4.15 14.86
N GLY A 531 -7.03 3.91 13.90
CA GLY A 531 -6.69 3.84 12.48
C GLY A 531 -5.91 2.58 12.09
N ALA A 532 -6.04 1.49 12.86
CA ALA A 532 -5.33 0.24 12.66
C ALA A 532 -6.21 -0.83 11.99
N THR A 533 -5.56 -1.78 11.33
CA THR A 533 -6.18 -3.02 10.86
C THR A 533 -5.78 -4.17 11.77
N LEU A 534 -6.78 -4.87 12.31
CA LEU A 534 -6.63 -6.07 13.13
C LEU A 534 -7.31 -7.21 12.37
N ASP A 535 -6.55 -8.21 11.93
CA ASP A 535 -7.09 -9.26 11.05
C ASP A 535 -6.60 -10.64 11.47
N ASN A 536 -7.50 -11.60 11.50
CA ASN A 536 -7.21 -13.00 11.85
C ASN A 536 -6.46 -13.11 13.19
N ILE A 537 -7.10 -12.63 14.27
CA ILE A 537 -6.54 -12.65 15.62
C ILE A 537 -7.41 -13.57 16.50
N THR A 538 -6.76 -14.50 17.20
CA THR A 538 -7.41 -15.34 18.20
C THR A 538 -6.86 -15.02 19.59
N VAL A 539 -7.74 -14.87 20.57
CA VAL A 539 -7.37 -14.64 21.98
C VAL A 539 -7.98 -15.73 22.84
N ASN A 540 -7.15 -16.46 23.58
CA ASN A 540 -7.56 -17.45 24.56
C ASN A 540 -7.16 -16.97 25.96
N LEU A 541 -8.11 -16.74 26.85
CA LEU A 541 -7.82 -16.35 28.22
C LEU A 541 -7.35 -17.53 29.07
N ALA A 542 -6.38 -17.30 29.94
CA ALA A 542 -5.95 -18.26 30.95
C ALA A 542 -7.05 -18.50 32.00
N SER A 543 -7.12 -19.70 32.53
CA SER A 543 -8.15 -20.09 33.52
C SER A 543 -8.09 -19.32 34.85
N ASP A 544 -6.96 -18.71 35.17
CA ASP A 544 -6.75 -17.86 36.35
C ASP A 544 -7.03 -16.38 36.09
N SER A 545 -7.53 -16.02 34.91
CA SER A 545 -7.85 -14.64 34.56
C SER A 545 -9.00 -14.11 35.41
N ILE A 546 -8.91 -12.84 35.81
CA ILE A 546 -9.96 -12.10 36.54
C ILE A 546 -10.46 -11.01 35.60
N THR A 547 -11.64 -11.18 35.05
CA THR A 547 -12.23 -10.30 34.04
C THR A 547 -13.26 -9.30 34.60
N SER A 548 -13.70 -9.53 35.84
CA SER A 548 -14.59 -8.62 36.57
C SER A 548 -14.14 -8.51 38.00
N ASP A 549 -14.14 -7.31 38.55
CA ASP A 549 -13.96 -7.04 39.99
C ASP A 549 -15.32 -6.65 40.56
N SER A 550 -15.76 -7.33 41.63
CA SER A 550 -17.02 -7.03 42.32
C SER A 550 -17.07 -5.59 42.88
N ARG A 551 -15.92 -4.95 43.08
CA ARG A 551 -15.80 -3.53 43.45
C ARG A 551 -16.13 -2.59 42.30
N ALA A 552 -16.13 -3.08 41.10
CA ALA A 552 -16.44 -2.34 39.89
C ALA A 552 -17.94 -2.17 39.63
N SER A 553 -18.81 -2.88 40.37
CA SER A 553 -20.28 -2.76 40.25
C SER A 553 -20.83 -1.39 40.63
N GLY A 554 -19.99 -0.47 41.10
CA GLY A 554 -20.32 0.93 41.40
C GLY A 554 -20.20 1.90 40.21
N GLY A 555 -20.23 1.45 38.99
CA GLY A 555 -20.27 2.32 37.81
C GLY A 555 -18.91 2.85 37.33
N LYS A 556 -17.79 2.28 37.76
CA LYS A 556 -16.44 2.77 37.47
C LYS A 556 -15.66 1.92 36.42
N LEU A 557 -16.25 0.86 35.88
CA LEU A 557 -15.63 0.02 34.85
C LEU A 557 -15.72 0.57 33.41
N ASP A 558 -16.30 1.77 33.26
CA ASP A 558 -16.56 2.38 31.96
C ASP A 558 -15.32 2.61 31.06
N SER A 559 -14.11 2.38 31.59
CA SER A 559 -12.87 2.72 30.87
C SER A 559 -11.92 1.55 30.60
N SER A 560 -12.24 0.33 31.04
CA SER A 560 -11.34 -0.81 30.88
C SER A 560 -11.89 -1.81 29.86
N GLY A 561 -11.36 -1.81 28.65
CA GLY A 561 -11.61 -2.89 27.70
C GLY A 561 -10.56 -4.00 27.81
N LEU A 562 -10.98 -5.24 27.65
CA LEU A 562 -10.09 -6.41 27.65
C LEU A 562 -8.98 -6.26 26.61
N PHE A 563 -9.32 -5.79 25.42
CA PHE A 563 -8.40 -5.67 24.30
C PHE A 563 -7.70 -4.31 24.25
N CYS A 564 -8.45 -3.25 24.48
CA CYS A 564 -7.99 -1.86 24.50
C CYS A 564 -8.79 -1.07 25.54
N THR A 565 -8.18 -0.12 26.27
CA THR A 565 -8.89 0.57 27.37
C THR A 565 -9.46 1.94 27.04
N GLU A 566 -8.68 2.84 26.44
CA GLU A 566 -9.10 4.25 26.42
C GLU A 566 -9.73 4.68 25.09
N VAL A 567 -9.08 4.41 23.99
CA VAL A 567 -9.54 4.84 22.66
C VAL A 567 -9.39 3.71 21.67
N PHE A 568 -10.50 3.33 21.07
CA PHE A 568 -10.55 2.36 19.98
C PHE A 568 -11.38 2.97 18.85
N THR A 569 -10.73 3.69 17.91
CA THR A 569 -11.42 4.50 16.91
C THR A 569 -10.85 4.29 15.50
N PHE A 570 -11.70 4.39 14.50
CA PHE A 570 -11.30 4.29 13.09
C PHE A 570 -10.57 2.98 12.75
N ASN A 571 -10.83 1.89 13.48
CA ASN A 571 -10.16 0.62 13.26
C ASN A 571 -10.97 -0.27 12.31
N THR A 572 -10.27 -1.12 11.58
CA THR A 572 -10.87 -2.24 10.86
C THR A 572 -10.51 -3.54 11.57
N VAL A 573 -11.50 -4.26 12.08
CA VAL A 573 -11.31 -5.54 12.77
C VAL A 573 -11.97 -6.64 11.95
N ARG A 574 -11.19 -7.64 11.56
CA ARG A 574 -11.68 -8.77 10.74
C ARG A 574 -11.27 -10.10 11.35
N ASN A 575 -12.14 -11.09 11.23
CA ASN A 575 -11.80 -12.47 11.58
C ASN A 575 -11.19 -12.60 12.98
N MET A 576 -11.74 -11.92 13.96
CA MET A 576 -11.25 -11.98 15.34
C MET A 576 -12.10 -12.93 16.15
N THR A 577 -11.45 -13.79 16.92
CA THR A 577 -12.10 -14.69 17.87
C THR A 577 -11.54 -14.49 19.27
N ILE A 578 -12.42 -14.31 20.26
CA ILE A 578 -12.06 -14.17 21.67
C ILE A 578 -12.71 -15.32 22.45
N HIS A 579 -11.88 -16.20 23.00
CA HIS A 579 -12.27 -17.30 23.86
C HIS A 579 -12.12 -16.94 25.33
N ALA A 580 -13.27 -16.71 25.96
CA ALA A 580 -13.41 -16.34 27.36
C ALA A 580 -14.61 -17.07 27.99
N GLU A 581 -14.89 -18.31 27.60
CA GLU A 581 -16.10 -19.09 27.93
C GLU A 581 -16.23 -19.21 29.44
N GLY A 582 -15.84 -19.15 30.33
CA GLY A 582 -16.05 -19.19 31.78
C GLY A 582 -16.12 -17.82 32.45
N PHE A 583 -15.92 -16.75 31.70
CA PHE A 583 -15.72 -15.42 32.24
C PHE A 583 -16.88 -14.47 31.98
N GLU A 584 -17.14 -13.61 32.96
CA GLU A 584 -18.03 -12.45 32.85
C GLU A 584 -17.19 -11.25 32.45
N ILE A 585 -17.39 -10.74 31.23
CA ILE A 585 -16.58 -9.66 30.66
C ILE A 585 -17.34 -8.33 30.75
N ALA A 586 -16.70 -7.32 31.30
CA ALA A 586 -17.29 -6.00 31.39
C ALA A 586 -17.27 -5.25 30.06
N SER A 587 -16.16 -5.24 29.37
CA SER A 587 -16.00 -4.61 28.06
C SER A 587 -14.87 -5.28 27.24
N ILE A 588 -15.01 -5.32 25.92
CA ILE A 588 -13.97 -5.84 25.01
C ILE A 588 -13.08 -4.71 24.51
N PHE A 589 -13.66 -3.70 23.89
CA PHE A 589 -12.96 -2.55 23.34
C PHE A 589 -13.21 -1.34 24.25
N GLY A 590 -12.30 -0.41 24.24
CA GLY A 590 -12.31 0.72 25.17
C GLY A 590 -13.55 1.60 25.14
N LYS A 591 -13.45 2.72 25.81
CA LYS A 591 -14.56 3.63 26.08
C LYS A 591 -15.20 4.23 24.82
N GLN A 592 -14.45 4.37 23.74
CA GLN A 592 -14.89 4.97 22.48
C GLN A 592 -14.55 4.07 21.31
N ILE A 593 -15.55 3.72 20.52
CA ILE A 593 -15.39 2.92 19.29
C ILE A 593 -15.90 3.62 18.01
N PRO A 594 -16.01 4.96 17.95
CA PRO A 594 -16.60 5.63 16.81
C PRO A 594 -15.81 5.31 15.52
N ASN A 595 -16.55 5.14 14.42
CA ASN A 595 -16.02 4.88 13.09
C ASN A 595 -15.10 3.64 12.97
N SER A 596 -15.20 2.70 13.91
CA SER A 596 -14.57 1.39 13.77
C SER A 596 -15.53 0.42 13.08
N THR A 597 -14.98 -0.46 12.23
CA THR A 597 -15.74 -1.45 11.48
C THR A 597 -15.33 -2.85 11.92
N PHE A 598 -16.31 -3.74 12.07
CA PHE A 598 -16.12 -5.09 12.54
C PHE A 598 -16.65 -6.09 11.51
N PHE A 599 -15.90 -7.15 11.24
CA PHE A 599 -16.24 -8.16 10.27
C PHE A 599 -15.87 -9.53 10.79
N ASN A 600 -16.84 -10.43 10.95
CA ASN A 600 -16.63 -11.77 11.45
C ASN A 600 -15.86 -11.79 12.79
N VAL A 601 -16.35 -11.01 13.76
CA VAL A 601 -15.79 -10.98 15.13
C VAL A 601 -16.65 -11.87 16.03
N ASN A 602 -16.06 -12.91 16.61
CA ASN A 602 -16.74 -13.86 17.46
C ASN A 602 -16.23 -13.77 18.89
N ILE A 603 -17.12 -13.65 19.85
CA ILE A 603 -16.79 -13.51 21.28
C ILE A 603 -17.53 -14.60 22.04
N TYR A 604 -16.78 -15.51 22.64
CA TYR A 604 -17.28 -16.59 23.48
C TYR A 604 -17.06 -16.23 24.94
N CYS A 605 -18.15 -16.03 25.71
CA CYS A 605 -18.06 -15.65 27.13
C CYS A 605 -19.29 -16.08 27.90
N LYS A 606 -19.21 -16.10 29.25
CA LYS A 606 -20.35 -16.38 30.12
C LYS A 606 -21.35 -15.22 30.08
N SER A 607 -20.87 -13.99 30.15
CA SER A 607 -21.67 -12.78 29.97
C SER A 607 -20.79 -11.61 29.53
N LEU A 608 -21.39 -10.67 28.81
CA LEU A 608 -20.73 -9.46 28.34
C LEU A 608 -21.61 -8.24 28.67
N ALA A 609 -21.08 -7.28 29.43
CA ALA A 609 -21.83 -6.06 29.76
C ALA A 609 -21.86 -5.06 28.62
N PHE A 610 -20.68 -4.79 28.00
CA PHE A 610 -20.59 -3.91 26.83
C PHE A 610 -19.51 -4.39 25.86
N ILE A 611 -19.63 -4.03 24.59
CA ILE A 611 -18.55 -4.20 23.61
C ILE A 611 -17.66 -2.95 23.63
N GLY A 612 -18.25 -1.79 23.76
CA GLY A 612 -17.72 -0.44 23.87
C GLY A 612 -18.86 0.53 24.13
N SER A 613 -18.61 1.81 24.31
CA SER A 613 -19.64 2.79 24.70
C SER A 613 -20.70 3.07 23.62
N ASP A 614 -20.45 2.71 22.36
CA ASP A 614 -21.39 2.92 21.26
C ASP A 614 -21.84 1.57 20.70
N GLN A 615 -22.98 1.08 21.20
CA GLN A 615 -23.57 -0.20 20.76
C GLN A 615 -24.23 -0.13 19.38
N SER A 616 -24.33 1.04 18.77
CA SER A 616 -25.00 1.21 17.46
C SER A 616 -24.16 0.76 16.26
N GLN A 617 -22.88 0.41 16.47
CA GLN A 617 -21.92 0.08 15.39
C GLN A 617 -21.46 -1.39 15.42
N LEU A 618 -22.31 -2.32 15.86
CA LEU A 618 -21.92 -3.72 16.10
C LEU A 618 -22.21 -4.67 14.94
N ASP A 619 -22.46 -4.16 13.74
CA ASP A 619 -22.52 -5.02 12.56
C ASP A 619 -21.20 -5.81 12.42
N GLY A 620 -21.31 -7.13 12.29
CA GLY A 620 -20.16 -8.03 12.15
C GLY A 620 -19.59 -8.58 13.46
N VAL A 621 -20.22 -8.30 14.64
CA VAL A 621 -19.85 -8.91 15.93
C VAL A 621 -20.92 -9.90 16.37
N THR A 622 -20.51 -11.15 16.62
CA THR A 622 -21.36 -12.21 17.18
C THR A 622 -20.91 -12.56 18.58
N ILE A 623 -21.85 -12.56 19.53
CA ILE A 623 -21.59 -12.91 20.94
C ILE A 623 -22.23 -14.27 21.21
N HIS A 624 -21.39 -15.22 21.63
CA HIS A 624 -21.78 -16.56 22.03
C HIS A 624 -21.75 -16.62 23.58
N GLN A 625 -22.92 -16.55 24.19
CA GLN A 625 -23.05 -16.67 25.66
C GLN A 625 -23.34 -18.10 26.05
N ALA A 626 -22.57 -18.65 27.02
CA ALA A 626 -22.72 -20.03 27.51
C ALA A 626 -23.75 -20.12 28.64
#